data_b5ddecc00409c1128f26430b897dfb89
#
_entry.id   b5ddecc00409c1128f26430b897dfb89
#
_cell.length_a   1.000
_cell.length_b   1.000
_cell.length_c   1.000
_cell.angle_alpha   90.00
_cell.angle_beta   90.00
_cell.angle_gamma   90.00
#
_symmetry.space_group_name_H-M   'P 1'
#
loop_
_entity.id
_entity.type
_entity.pdbx_description
1 polymer ?
#
loop_
_entity_poly.entity_id
_entity_poly.type
_entity_poly.pdbx_seq_one_letter_code
_entity_poly.pdbx_strand_id
1 'polypeptide(L)'
;RKIVPKEIDLPSNQSEEIMLNVEEVLENSKKVKIKGWAGLSNKDSFKNTIQVILIGKKSFSLEVNYFKREDVTQFFKDKNNRNYDNSGFVIDLEKIDVPLKGEYKIGVLITDSQKNQYFKISDKKIIVK
;
A
#
# COMPACT_ATOMS: atom_id res chain seq x y z
N ARG A 1 -8.17 -9.12 13.17
CA ARG A 1 -8.55 -7.71 13.33
C ARG A 1 -9.24 -7.20 12.07
N LYS A 2 -10.36 -6.54 12.25
CA LYS A 2 -11.10 -5.98 11.12
C LYS A 2 -10.47 -4.68 10.64
N ILE A 3 -10.31 -4.56 9.32
CA ILE A 3 -9.83 -3.33 8.70
C ILE A 3 -11.02 -2.42 8.46
N VAL A 4 -10.92 -1.17 8.94
CA VAL A 4 -11.96 -0.16 8.75
C VAL A 4 -11.43 0.88 7.76
N PRO A 5 -11.94 0.92 6.53
CA PRO A 5 -11.54 1.96 5.57
C PRO A 5 -11.89 3.35 6.09
N LYS A 6 -10.96 4.28 5.93
CA LYS A 6 -11.17 5.68 6.33
C LYS A 6 -11.04 6.57 5.11
N GLU A 7 -12.01 7.46 4.92
CA GLU A 7 -11.94 8.42 3.83
C GLU A 7 -10.72 9.32 4.01
N ILE A 8 -10.01 9.58 2.92
CA ILE A 8 -8.76 10.33 2.95
C ILE A 8 -8.67 11.25 1.73
N ASP A 9 -8.06 12.41 1.92
CA ASP A 9 -7.65 13.28 0.83
C ASP A 9 -6.24 12.91 0.42
N LEU A 10 -6.04 12.69 -0.88
CA LEU A 10 -4.75 12.27 -1.41
C LEU A 10 -3.82 13.46 -1.64
N PRO A 11 -2.49 13.26 -1.54
CA PRO A 11 -1.54 14.25 -2.04
C PRO A 11 -1.83 14.56 -3.51
N SER A 12 -1.56 15.79 -3.93
CA SER A 12 -1.87 16.25 -5.29
C SER A 12 -1.05 15.55 -6.37
N ASN A 13 0.14 15.07 -6.04
CA ASN A 13 1.05 14.45 -7.00
C ASN A 13 1.54 13.10 -6.50
N GLN A 14 1.73 12.17 -7.43
CA GLN A 14 2.42 10.92 -7.13
C GLN A 14 3.92 11.18 -6.98
N SER A 15 4.56 10.39 -6.12
CA SER A 15 6.00 10.47 -5.89
C SER A 15 6.72 9.38 -6.66
N GLU A 16 7.78 9.76 -7.36
CA GLU A 16 8.67 8.80 -8.01
C GLU A 16 9.63 8.13 -7.03
N GLU A 17 9.70 8.62 -5.80
CA GLU A 17 10.55 8.03 -4.78
C GLU A 17 9.99 6.72 -4.23
N ILE A 18 8.71 6.45 -4.42
CA ILE A 18 8.11 5.19 -3.97
C ILE A 18 8.45 4.07 -4.95
N MET A 19 8.99 2.99 -4.39
CA MET A 19 9.10 1.71 -5.06
C MET A 19 7.91 0.88 -4.58
N LEU A 20 7.11 0.39 -5.50
CA LEU A 20 5.86 -0.31 -5.17
C LEU A 20 5.69 -1.52 -6.07
N ASN A 21 5.38 -2.66 -5.46
CA ASN A 21 4.97 -3.84 -6.20
C ASN A 21 3.78 -4.48 -5.48
N VAL A 22 2.61 -4.40 -6.09
CA VAL A 22 1.43 -5.13 -5.64
C VAL A 22 1.48 -6.50 -6.30
N GLU A 23 1.94 -7.49 -5.54
CA GLU A 23 2.24 -8.82 -6.07
C GLU A 23 1.01 -9.70 -6.23
N GLU A 24 0.00 -9.47 -5.40
CA GLU A 24 -1.17 -10.34 -5.39
C GLU A 24 -2.42 -9.53 -5.07
N VAL A 25 -3.45 -9.72 -5.87
CA VAL A 25 -4.80 -9.22 -5.59
C VAL A 25 -5.74 -10.38 -5.82
N LEU A 26 -6.26 -10.96 -4.75
CA LEU A 26 -7.23 -12.04 -4.81
C LEU A 26 -8.59 -11.51 -4.36
N GLU A 27 -9.57 -11.53 -5.24
CA GLU A 27 -10.90 -11.05 -4.88
C GLU A 27 -12.00 -12.01 -5.29
N ASN A 28 -13.04 -12.03 -4.48
CA ASN A 28 -14.31 -12.66 -4.82
C ASN A 28 -15.42 -11.64 -4.57
N SER A 29 -16.69 -12.10 -4.54
CA SER A 29 -17.82 -11.18 -4.35
C SER A 29 -17.84 -10.48 -2.99
N LYS A 30 -17.14 -11.02 -1.99
CA LYS A 30 -17.21 -10.55 -0.60
C LYS A 30 -15.90 -10.01 -0.06
N LYS A 31 -14.76 -10.50 -0.54
CA LYS A 31 -13.46 -10.24 0.09
C LYS A 31 -12.40 -9.87 -0.93
N VAL A 32 -11.41 -9.12 -0.47
CA VAL A 32 -10.20 -8.79 -1.23
C VAL A 32 -8.99 -9.06 -0.34
N LYS A 33 -8.01 -9.77 -0.89
CA LYS A 33 -6.69 -9.88 -0.29
C LYS A 33 -5.68 -9.17 -1.17
N ILE A 34 -4.92 -8.25 -0.59
CA ILE A 34 -3.89 -7.49 -1.31
C ILE A 34 -2.58 -7.73 -0.60
N LYS A 35 -1.56 -8.11 -1.37
CA LYS A 35 -0.23 -8.40 -0.84
C LYS A 35 0.83 -7.77 -1.74
N GLY A 36 1.86 -7.22 -1.11
CA GLY A 36 2.96 -6.63 -1.86
C GLY A 36 4.01 -6.04 -0.94
N TRP A 37 4.80 -5.14 -1.50
CA TRP A 37 5.78 -4.39 -0.74
C TRP A 37 5.89 -2.97 -1.29
N ALA A 38 6.30 -2.06 -0.42
CA ALA A 38 6.50 -0.67 -0.79
C ALA A 38 7.59 -0.06 0.10
N GLY A 39 8.41 0.78 -0.50
CA GLY A 39 9.46 1.48 0.21
C GLY A 39 9.84 2.76 -0.49
N LEU A 40 10.65 3.56 0.16
CA LEU A 40 11.20 4.78 -0.42
C LEU A 40 12.58 4.48 -0.99
N SER A 41 12.81 4.92 -2.21
CA SER A 41 14.08 4.71 -2.89
C SER A 41 15.23 5.25 -2.04
N ASN A 42 16.23 4.41 -1.82
CA ASN A 42 17.46 4.78 -1.12
C ASN A 42 17.26 5.22 0.33
N LYS A 43 16.21 4.69 0.99
CA LYS A 43 15.93 4.93 2.42
C LYS A 43 15.54 3.64 3.11
N ASP A 44 15.90 3.51 4.39
CA ASP A 44 15.49 2.36 5.19
C ASP A 44 13.98 2.40 5.44
N SER A 45 13.35 1.22 5.48
CA SER A 45 11.90 1.10 5.64
C SER A 45 11.40 1.04 7.08
N PHE A 46 12.29 0.81 8.04
CA PHE A 46 11.86 0.45 9.40
C PHE A 46 11.09 1.55 10.14
N LYS A 47 11.19 2.80 9.72
CA LYS A 47 10.44 3.92 10.33
C LYS A 47 9.29 4.41 9.46
N ASN A 48 9.00 3.74 8.37
CA ASN A 48 7.90 4.12 7.49
C ASN A 48 6.60 3.52 7.97
N THR A 49 5.51 4.28 7.80
CA THR A 49 4.15 3.76 7.93
C THR A 49 3.58 3.60 6.52
N ILE A 50 3.06 2.42 6.22
CA ILE A 50 2.45 2.11 4.93
C ILE A 50 0.94 2.03 5.11
N GLN A 51 0.21 2.70 4.22
CA GLN A 51 -1.23 2.52 4.09
C GLN A 51 -1.54 2.18 2.65
N VAL A 52 -2.42 1.22 2.44
CA VAL A 52 -2.96 0.95 1.11
C VAL A 52 -4.13 1.90 0.90
N ILE A 53 -4.21 2.48 -0.28
CA ILE A 53 -5.24 3.43 -0.64
C ILE A 53 -6.12 2.84 -1.73
N LEU A 54 -7.42 2.89 -1.52
CA LEU A 54 -8.41 2.59 -2.55
C LEU A 54 -8.83 3.92 -3.18
N ILE A 55 -8.63 4.07 -4.48
CA ILE A 55 -8.82 5.32 -5.19
C ILE A 55 -9.97 5.17 -6.19
N GLY A 56 -11.07 5.84 -5.90
CA GLY A 56 -12.27 5.85 -6.74
C GLY A 56 -12.90 7.23 -6.74
N LYS A 57 -14.23 7.31 -6.78
CA LYS A 57 -14.93 8.58 -6.62
C LYS A 57 -14.56 9.26 -5.32
N LYS A 58 -14.41 8.46 -4.27
CA LYS A 58 -13.80 8.86 -3.02
C LYS A 58 -12.64 7.91 -2.77
N SER A 59 -11.70 8.33 -1.95
CA SER A 59 -10.53 7.52 -1.63
C SER A 59 -10.53 7.13 -0.17
N PHE A 60 -10.07 5.91 0.11
CA PHE A 60 -10.08 5.35 1.45
C PHE A 60 -8.71 4.77 1.78
N SER A 61 -8.23 5.06 2.99
CA SER A 61 -7.00 4.44 3.48
C SER A 61 -7.30 3.18 4.26
N LEU A 62 -6.42 2.21 4.13
CA LEU A 62 -6.49 0.93 4.82
C LEU A 62 -5.20 0.71 5.59
N GLU A 63 -5.31 0.40 6.88
CA GLU A 63 -4.16 -0.03 7.65
C GLU A 63 -3.73 -1.40 7.17
N VAL A 64 -2.43 -1.65 7.18
CA VAL A 64 -1.86 -2.92 6.70
C VAL A 64 -1.34 -3.76 7.85
N ASN A 65 -1.29 -5.07 7.61
CA ASN A 65 -0.48 -5.97 8.42
C ASN A 65 0.89 -6.06 7.74
N TYR A 66 1.95 -5.90 8.51
CA TYR A 66 3.31 -5.95 7.98
C TYR A 66 3.84 -7.38 8.00
N PHE A 67 4.66 -7.71 7.03
CA PHE A 67 5.44 -8.93 7.08
C PHE A 67 6.84 -8.67 6.54
N LYS A 68 7.78 -9.47 7.01
CA LYS A 68 9.19 -9.27 6.71
C LYS A 68 9.52 -9.68 5.27
N ARG A 69 10.24 -8.80 4.57
CA ARG A 69 10.65 -9.01 3.17
C ARG A 69 12.17 -8.86 3.04
N GLU A 70 12.90 -9.84 3.58
CA GLU A 70 14.36 -9.87 3.45
C GLU A 70 14.80 -10.00 2.00
N ASP A 71 13.96 -10.61 1.15
CA ASP A 71 14.22 -10.74 -0.28
C ASP A 71 14.31 -9.38 -0.98
N VAL A 72 13.50 -8.41 -0.57
CA VAL A 72 13.54 -7.06 -1.14
C VAL A 72 14.85 -6.37 -0.80
N THR A 73 15.30 -6.49 0.45
CA THR A 73 16.60 -5.96 0.87
C THR A 73 17.74 -6.59 0.04
N GLN A 74 17.72 -7.90 -0.14
CA GLN A 74 18.73 -8.61 -0.92
C GLN A 74 18.73 -8.19 -2.39
N PHE A 75 17.55 -7.99 -2.97
CA PHE A 75 17.42 -7.58 -4.36
C PHE A 75 18.13 -6.25 -4.61
N PHE A 76 18.05 -5.31 -3.68
CA PHE A 76 18.65 -3.98 -3.84
C PHE A 76 20.05 -3.86 -3.25
N LYS A 77 20.62 -4.93 -2.70
CA LYS A 77 21.90 -4.89 -1.99
C LYS A 77 23.03 -4.27 -2.81
N ASP A 78 23.11 -4.59 -4.09
CA ASP A 78 24.16 -4.08 -4.97
C ASP A 78 23.89 -2.66 -5.48
N LYS A 79 22.67 -2.17 -5.35
CA LYS A 79 22.27 -0.85 -5.81
C LYS A 79 22.34 0.18 -4.70
N ASN A 80 21.96 -0.21 -3.51
CA ASN A 80 22.08 0.62 -2.33
C ASN A 80 22.13 -0.31 -1.11
N ASN A 81 22.65 0.19 -0.01
CA ASN A 81 22.82 -0.61 1.20
C ASN A 81 21.75 -0.24 2.23
N ARG A 82 20.50 -0.26 1.81
CA ARG A 82 19.36 0.10 2.67
C ARG A 82 18.63 -1.15 3.13
N ASN A 83 17.92 -1.01 4.23
CA ASN A 83 17.13 -2.09 4.82
C ASN A 83 15.67 -1.93 4.41
N TYR A 84 15.16 -2.87 3.61
CA TYR A 84 13.78 -2.93 3.16
C TYR A 84 13.00 -4.08 3.78
N ASP A 85 13.50 -4.67 4.88
CA ASP A 85 12.84 -5.80 5.51
C ASP A 85 11.41 -5.50 5.95
N ASN A 86 11.14 -4.25 6.35
CA ASN A 86 9.83 -3.82 6.84
C ASN A 86 8.95 -3.22 5.75
N SER A 87 9.16 -3.61 4.51
CA SER A 87 8.39 -3.08 3.37
C SER A 87 7.19 -3.94 2.99
N GLY A 88 7.07 -5.16 3.49
CA GLY A 88 5.99 -6.07 3.13
C GLY A 88 4.67 -5.71 3.79
N PHE A 89 3.59 -5.80 3.02
CA PHE A 89 2.25 -5.57 3.54
C PHE A 89 1.26 -6.61 3.02
N VAL A 90 0.25 -6.87 3.83
CA VAL A 90 -0.89 -7.70 3.45
C VAL A 90 -2.16 -7.12 4.04
N ILE A 91 -3.23 -7.17 3.27
CA ILE A 91 -4.56 -6.71 3.66
C ILE A 91 -5.57 -7.79 3.36
N ASP A 92 -6.45 -8.06 4.33
CA ASP A 92 -7.66 -8.84 4.12
C ASP A 92 -8.84 -7.89 4.39
N LEU A 93 -9.60 -7.57 3.35
CA LEU A 93 -10.66 -6.60 3.40
C LEU A 93 -12.00 -7.23 3.07
N GLU A 94 -13.02 -6.95 3.88
CA GLU A 94 -14.41 -7.26 3.57
C GLU A 94 -14.97 -6.16 2.67
N LYS A 95 -15.50 -6.50 1.51
CA LYS A 95 -16.03 -5.50 0.56
C LYS A 95 -17.19 -4.70 1.15
N ILE A 96 -17.97 -5.31 2.05
CA ILE A 96 -19.10 -4.63 2.70
C ILE A 96 -18.66 -3.46 3.57
N ASP A 97 -17.39 -3.46 4.01
CA ASP A 97 -16.86 -2.39 4.86
C ASP A 97 -16.38 -1.17 4.07
N VAL A 98 -16.35 -1.27 2.75
CA VAL A 98 -16.01 -0.11 1.90
C VAL A 98 -17.27 0.73 1.75
N PRO A 99 -17.25 2.01 2.19
CA PRO A 99 -18.47 2.81 2.28
C PRO A 99 -19.17 3.12 0.95
N LEU A 100 -18.42 3.09 -0.15
CA LEU A 100 -18.97 3.44 -1.46
C LEU A 100 -18.65 2.33 -2.46
N LYS A 101 -19.67 1.88 -3.18
CA LYS A 101 -19.49 0.87 -4.23
C LYS A 101 -18.86 1.49 -5.47
N GLY A 102 -18.12 0.70 -6.20
CA GLY A 102 -17.51 1.14 -7.45
C GLY A 102 -16.18 0.47 -7.74
N GLU A 103 -15.52 0.98 -8.79
CA GLU A 103 -14.18 0.55 -9.15
C GLU A 103 -13.15 1.39 -8.41
N TYR A 104 -12.12 0.72 -7.89
CA TYR A 104 -11.05 1.37 -7.16
C TYR A 104 -9.70 0.96 -7.73
N LYS A 105 -8.84 1.94 -7.97
CA LYS A 105 -7.42 1.69 -8.20
C LYS A 105 -6.77 1.45 -6.84
N ILE A 106 -5.70 0.68 -6.82
CA ILE A 106 -4.93 0.41 -5.60
C ILE A 106 -3.66 1.22 -5.63
N GLY A 107 -3.45 2.02 -4.59
CA GLY A 107 -2.23 2.78 -4.41
C GLY A 107 -1.67 2.58 -3.01
N VAL A 108 -0.57 3.26 -2.74
CA VAL A 108 0.11 3.21 -1.44
C VAL A 108 0.48 4.62 -1.03
N LEU A 109 0.27 4.91 0.26
CA LEU A 109 0.73 6.12 0.91
C LEU A 109 1.78 5.72 1.94
N ILE A 110 2.97 6.27 1.84
CA ILE A 110 4.04 6.07 2.82
C ILE A 110 4.24 7.36 3.58
N THR A 111 4.24 7.26 4.90
CA THR A 111 4.58 8.36 5.80
C THR A 111 5.91 8.03 6.47
N ASP A 112 6.90 8.90 6.32
CA ASP A 112 8.20 8.66 6.93
C ASP A 112 8.25 9.16 8.39
N SER A 113 9.41 9.00 9.04
CA SER A 113 9.58 9.39 10.44
C SER A 113 9.45 10.90 10.68
N GLN A 114 9.61 11.70 9.64
CA GLN A 114 9.48 13.17 9.69
C GLN A 114 8.10 13.65 9.26
N LYS A 115 7.15 12.71 9.10
CA LYS A 115 5.77 12.99 8.68
C LYS A 115 5.63 13.44 7.22
N ASN A 116 6.65 13.27 6.40
CA ASN A 116 6.53 13.48 4.97
C ASN A 116 5.73 12.35 4.36
N GLN A 117 4.84 12.68 3.42
CA GLN A 117 3.96 11.71 2.78
C GLN A 117 4.32 11.55 1.32
N TYR A 118 4.35 10.31 0.88
CA TYR A 118 4.65 9.90 -0.49
C TYR A 118 3.53 8.99 -0.96
N PHE A 119 3.07 9.19 -2.18
CA PHE A 119 1.90 8.50 -2.72
C PHE A 119 2.19 7.96 -4.11
N LYS A 120 1.74 6.74 -4.40
CA LYS A 120 1.86 6.16 -5.74
C LYS A 120 0.70 5.22 -6.02
N ILE A 121 0.18 5.27 -7.24
CA ILE A 121 -0.89 4.39 -7.73
C ILE A 121 -0.26 3.22 -8.47
N SER A 122 -0.71 1.99 -8.16
CA SER A 122 -0.29 0.80 -8.89
C SER A 122 -1.15 0.62 -10.15
N ASP A 123 -0.85 -0.42 -10.93
CA ASP A 123 -1.65 -0.82 -12.09
C ASP A 123 -2.80 -1.78 -11.73
N LYS A 124 -3.00 -2.05 -10.45
CA LYS A 124 -4.01 -2.98 -9.96
C LYS A 124 -5.28 -2.24 -9.56
N LYS A 125 -6.41 -2.94 -9.69
CA LYS A 125 -7.71 -2.38 -9.29
C LYS A 125 -8.65 -3.48 -8.81
N ILE A 126 -9.69 -3.08 -8.07
CA ILE A 126 -10.74 -3.96 -7.57
C ILE A 126 -12.10 -3.34 -7.86
N ILE A 127 -13.12 -4.17 -7.77
CA ILE A 127 -14.51 -3.73 -7.93
C ILE A 127 -15.28 -4.09 -6.65
N VAL A 128 -15.91 -3.09 -6.06
CA VAL A 128 -16.79 -3.25 -4.89
C VAL A 128 -18.22 -3.09 -5.39
N LYS A 129 -18.99 -4.17 -5.32
CA LYS A 129 -20.41 -4.18 -5.75
C LYS A 129 -21.36 -4.19 -4.58
#